data_850a295708d1fb1f4348e720ac020e1e
#
_entry.id   850a295708d1fb1f4348e720ac020e1e
#
_cell.length_a   1.000
_cell.length_b   1.000
_cell.length_c   1.000
_cell.angle_alpha   90.00
_cell.angle_beta   90.00
_cell.angle_gamma   90.00
#
_symmetry.space_group_name_H-M   'P 1'
#
loop_
_entity.id
_entity.type
_entity.pdbx_description
1 polymer ?
#
loop_
_entity_poly.entity_id
_entity_poly.type
_entity_poly.pdbx_seq_one_letter_code
_entity_poly.pdbx_strand_id
1 'polypeptide(L)'
;MADTTTTKLASVAKLLKELDICMMTTRAAGGGLHGRPMSNNGEVEYDGDSWFFAQDGSRKVVEIDADPQVELAFIDTPNGTWINLEGEATVVRDDPERKREMWQKDLERWFANGPDDPEVVLIKVSARHIDAWAGEDEYSFDVG
;
A
#
# COMPACT_ATOMS: atom_id res chain seq x y z
N MET A 1 -28.82 4.84 10.33
CA MET A 1 -27.65 5.70 10.46
C MET A 1 -26.72 5.55 9.26
N ALA A 2 -26.26 6.65 8.73
CA ALA A 2 -25.33 6.59 7.58
C ALA A 2 -24.00 6.01 8.01
N ASP A 3 -23.35 5.29 7.10
CA ASP A 3 -22.01 4.76 7.34
C ASP A 3 -21.02 5.90 7.55
N THR A 4 -20.22 5.79 8.60
CA THR A 4 -19.13 6.72 8.87
C THR A 4 -17.90 6.30 8.10
N THR A 5 -16.93 7.20 7.98
CA THR A 5 -15.61 6.88 7.43
C THR A 5 -14.98 5.70 8.18
N THR A 6 -15.09 5.68 9.50
CA THR A 6 -14.56 4.60 10.33
C THR A 6 -15.19 3.25 9.98
N THR A 7 -16.50 3.21 9.80
CA THR A 7 -17.24 1.98 9.43
C THR A 7 -16.84 1.50 8.04
N LYS A 8 -16.76 2.41 7.08
CA LYS A 8 -16.37 2.08 5.70
C LYS A 8 -14.92 1.60 5.66
N LEU A 9 -14.04 2.26 6.40
CA LEU A 9 -12.64 1.86 6.49
C LEU A 9 -12.49 0.45 7.07
N ALA A 10 -13.27 0.12 8.11
CA ALA A 10 -13.26 -1.22 8.68
C ALA A 10 -13.73 -2.28 7.69
N SER A 11 -14.73 -1.97 6.86
CA SER A 11 -15.21 -2.87 5.81
C SER A 11 -14.13 -3.12 4.76
N VAL A 12 -13.44 -2.07 4.33
CA VAL A 12 -12.35 -2.17 3.37
C VAL A 12 -11.16 -2.93 3.97
N ALA A 13 -10.86 -2.72 5.26
CA ALA A 13 -9.77 -3.41 5.94
C ALA A 13 -9.95 -4.93 5.91
N LYS A 14 -11.18 -5.42 6.08
CA LYS A 14 -11.48 -6.85 5.99
C LYS A 14 -11.20 -7.40 4.60
N LEU A 15 -11.54 -6.64 3.56
CA LEU A 15 -11.29 -7.04 2.17
C LEU A 15 -9.79 -7.07 1.89
N LEU A 16 -9.05 -6.04 2.32
CA LEU A 16 -7.62 -5.93 2.09
C LEU A 16 -6.82 -7.06 2.75
N LYS A 17 -7.30 -7.55 3.87
CA LYS A 17 -6.64 -8.63 4.60
C LYS A 17 -6.47 -9.90 3.76
N GLU A 18 -7.38 -10.13 2.83
CA GLU A 18 -7.37 -11.31 1.95
C GLU A 18 -6.58 -11.10 0.66
N LEU A 19 -6.04 -9.88 0.45
CA LEU A 19 -5.38 -9.52 -0.81
C LEU A 19 -3.89 -9.29 -0.59
N ASP A 20 -3.07 -10.07 -1.29
CA ASP A 20 -1.60 -10.00 -1.18
C ASP A 20 -1.01 -8.96 -2.13
N ILE A 21 -1.29 -9.08 -3.41
CA ILE A 21 -0.65 -8.25 -4.43
C ILE A 21 -1.55 -7.10 -4.88
N CYS A 22 -0.97 -5.90 -4.95
CA CYS A 22 -1.60 -4.76 -5.58
C CYS A 22 -0.67 -4.18 -6.65
N MET A 23 -1.24 -3.38 -7.55
CA MET A 23 -0.45 -2.54 -8.45
C MET A 23 -0.29 -1.19 -7.78
N MET A 24 0.96 -0.78 -7.60
CA MET A 24 1.28 0.56 -7.10
C MET A 24 1.69 1.43 -8.27
N THR A 25 0.99 2.53 -8.48
CA THR A 25 1.30 3.48 -9.55
C THR A 25 1.87 4.76 -8.95
N THR A 26 3.02 5.16 -9.46
CA THR A 26 3.73 6.38 -9.06
C THR A 26 3.83 7.32 -10.24
N ARG A 27 4.16 8.59 -9.99
CA ARG A 27 4.39 9.58 -11.03
C ARG A 27 5.87 9.67 -11.35
N ALA A 28 6.17 9.54 -12.64
CA ALA A 28 7.53 9.74 -13.14
C ALA A 28 7.82 11.23 -13.37
N ALA A 29 9.09 11.58 -13.43
CA ALA A 29 9.52 12.89 -13.89
C ALA A 29 8.94 13.12 -15.29
N GLY A 30 8.36 14.28 -15.52
CA GLY A 30 7.68 14.59 -16.78
C GLY A 30 6.20 14.22 -16.80
N GLY A 31 5.66 13.61 -15.74
CA GLY A 31 4.24 13.40 -15.54
C GLY A 31 3.67 12.07 -16.00
N GLY A 32 4.52 11.15 -16.49
CA GLY A 32 4.07 9.80 -16.84
C GLY A 32 3.73 8.99 -15.60
N LEU A 33 2.92 7.93 -15.78
CA LEU A 33 2.53 7.05 -14.68
C LEU A 33 3.22 5.69 -14.85
N HIS A 34 3.79 5.17 -13.76
CA HIS A 34 4.45 3.87 -13.77
C HIS A 34 3.81 2.97 -12.71
N GLY A 35 3.33 1.80 -13.13
CA GLY A 35 2.74 0.81 -12.23
C GLY A 35 3.66 -0.40 -12.08
N ARG A 36 3.66 -1.01 -10.89
CA ARG A 36 4.38 -2.25 -10.61
C ARG A 36 3.63 -3.04 -9.52
N PRO A 37 3.76 -4.38 -9.53
CA PRO A 37 3.18 -5.16 -8.46
C PRO A 37 3.95 -4.98 -7.16
N MET A 38 3.21 -4.92 -6.06
CA MET A 38 3.76 -4.82 -4.71
C MET A 38 3.03 -5.79 -3.79
N SER A 39 3.78 -6.43 -2.89
CA SER A 39 3.19 -7.31 -1.90
C SER A 39 2.64 -6.50 -0.73
N ASN A 40 1.34 -6.61 -0.51
CA ASN A 40 0.66 -5.96 0.60
C ASN A 40 1.00 -6.69 1.89
N ASN A 41 1.35 -5.95 2.95
CA ASN A 41 1.65 -6.57 4.24
C ASN A 41 0.35 -6.85 5.00
N GLY A 42 -0.22 -8.05 4.79
CA GLY A 42 -1.47 -8.48 5.40
C GLY A 42 -1.40 -8.73 6.91
N GLU A 43 -0.19 -8.80 7.47
CA GLU A 43 -0.02 -8.98 8.92
C GLU A 43 -0.25 -7.66 9.68
N VAL A 44 -0.25 -6.54 8.97
CA VAL A 44 -0.53 -5.24 9.58
C VAL A 44 -2.01 -4.93 9.39
N GLU A 45 -2.70 -4.62 10.49
CA GLU A 45 -4.10 -4.23 10.41
C GLU A 45 -4.23 -2.90 9.69
N TYR A 46 -5.14 -2.85 8.71
CA TYR A 46 -5.32 -1.64 7.93
C TYR A 46 -6.08 -0.56 8.69
N ASP A 47 -5.44 0.58 8.87
CA ASP A 47 -5.99 1.74 9.59
C ASP A 47 -6.06 3.00 8.71
N GLY A 48 -5.84 2.86 7.42
CA GLY A 48 -5.73 3.97 6.47
C GLY A 48 -4.32 4.08 5.90
N ASP A 49 -3.36 3.39 6.49
CA ASP A 49 -1.98 3.35 6.04
C ASP A 49 -1.63 1.95 5.54
N SER A 50 -1.00 1.89 4.38
CA SER A 50 -0.44 0.66 3.82
C SER A 50 1.08 0.73 3.88
N TRP A 51 1.72 -0.42 4.15
CA TRP A 51 3.17 -0.48 4.35
C TRP A 51 3.79 -1.48 3.40
N PHE A 52 4.88 -1.06 2.75
CA PHE A 52 5.60 -1.89 1.79
C PHE A 52 7.09 -1.82 2.05
N PHE A 53 7.80 -2.90 1.74
CA PHE A 53 9.25 -2.91 1.74
C PHE A 53 9.76 -2.62 0.34
N ALA A 54 10.85 -1.88 0.23
CA ALA A 54 11.46 -1.54 -1.05
C ALA A 54 12.97 -1.37 -0.91
N GLN A 55 13.69 -1.52 -2.02
CA GLN A 55 15.11 -1.18 -2.11
C GLN A 55 15.23 0.34 -2.21
N ASP A 56 16.08 0.93 -1.40
CA ASP A 56 16.41 2.36 -1.52
C ASP A 56 17.10 2.59 -2.87
N GLY A 57 16.78 3.67 -3.54
CA GLY A 57 17.28 3.94 -4.88
C GLY A 57 16.53 3.24 -6.01
N SER A 58 15.58 2.36 -5.70
CA SER A 58 14.73 1.79 -6.74
C SER A 58 13.88 2.88 -7.38
N ARG A 59 13.39 2.62 -8.61
CA ARG A 59 12.64 3.61 -9.39
C ARG A 59 11.44 4.17 -8.63
N LYS A 60 10.66 3.30 -7.97
CA LYS A 60 9.49 3.73 -7.20
C LYS A 60 9.85 4.63 -6.03
N VAL A 61 10.96 4.35 -5.35
CA VAL A 61 11.43 5.17 -4.23
C VAL A 61 11.85 6.54 -4.72
N VAL A 62 12.61 6.60 -5.82
CA VAL A 62 13.04 7.87 -6.42
C VAL A 62 11.84 8.71 -6.85
N GLU A 63 10.84 8.06 -7.46
CA GLU A 63 9.63 8.74 -7.93
C GLU A 63 8.79 9.27 -6.76
N ILE A 64 8.65 8.48 -5.69
CA ILE A 64 7.92 8.89 -4.50
C ILE A 64 8.61 10.08 -3.81
N ASP A 65 9.94 10.06 -3.71
CA ASP A 65 10.67 11.18 -3.12
C ASP A 65 10.43 12.48 -3.90
N ALA A 66 10.27 12.39 -5.21
CA ALA A 66 10.01 13.55 -6.07
C ALA A 66 8.55 13.99 -6.08
N ASP A 67 7.63 13.03 -6.02
CA ASP A 67 6.18 13.28 -6.04
C ASP A 67 5.48 12.19 -5.22
N PRO A 68 4.89 12.55 -4.07
CA PRO A 68 4.32 11.57 -3.15
C PRO A 68 2.98 10.96 -3.61
N GLN A 69 2.38 11.45 -4.69
CA GLN A 69 1.09 10.95 -5.16
C GLN A 69 1.22 9.52 -5.68
N VAL A 70 0.41 8.61 -5.12
CA VAL A 70 0.39 7.21 -5.53
C VAL A 70 -1.04 6.69 -5.60
N GLU A 71 -1.21 5.60 -6.33
CA GLU A 71 -2.45 4.85 -6.40
C GLU A 71 -2.14 3.38 -6.18
N LEU A 72 -2.95 2.72 -5.36
CA LEU A 72 -2.89 1.28 -5.16
C LEU A 72 -4.16 0.66 -5.73
N ALA A 73 -4.01 -0.35 -6.57
CA ALA A 73 -5.14 -1.09 -7.13
C ALA A 73 -5.05 -2.55 -6.72
N PHE A 74 -6.06 -3.01 -6.01
CA PHE A 74 -6.20 -4.40 -5.58
C PHE A 74 -7.30 -5.05 -6.40
N ILE A 75 -7.04 -6.23 -6.95
CA ILE A 75 -7.97 -6.92 -7.83
C ILE A 75 -8.08 -8.38 -7.41
N ASP A 76 -9.29 -8.80 -7.09
CA ASP A 76 -9.60 -10.19 -6.76
C ASP A 76 -10.82 -10.62 -7.58
N THR A 77 -10.58 -10.97 -8.83
CA THR A 77 -11.62 -11.31 -9.78
C THR A 77 -12.47 -12.48 -9.34
N PRO A 78 -11.90 -13.60 -8.82
CA PRO A 78 -12.71 -14.72 -8.36
C PRO A 78 -13.75 -14.36 -7.30
N ASN A 79 -13.44 -13.40 -6.44
CA ASN A 79 -14.35 -12.97 -5.38
C ASN A 79 -15.12 -11.69 -5.73
N GLY A 80 -14.91 -11.15 -6.92
CA GLY A 80 -15.61 -9.94 -7.36
C GLY A 80 -15.25 -8.72 -6.52
N THR A 81 -13.99 -8.58 -6.14
CA THR A 81 -13.50 -7.47 -5.32
C THR A 81 -12.48 -6.63 -6.07
N TRP A 82 -12.73 -5.34 -6.11
CA TRP A 82 -11.80 -4.36 -6.70
C TRP A 82 -11.68 -3.19 -5.73
N ILE A 83 -10.45 -2.81 -5.38
CA ILE A 83 -10.22 -1.68 -4.47
C ILE A 83 -9.21 -0.75 -5.12
N ASN A 84 -9.58 0.50 -5.24
CA ASN A 84 -8.70 1.56 -5.72
C ASN A 84 -8.47 2.56 -4.59
N LEU A 85 -7.21 2.73 -4.22
CA LEU A 85 -6.83 3.60 -3.11
C LEU A 85 -5.91 4.68 -3.66
N GLU A 86 -6.29 5.92 -3.47
CA GLU A 86 -5.50 7.09 -3.83
C GLU A 86 -4.92 7.70 -2.57
N GLY A 87 -3.62 8.01 -2.58
CA GLY A 87 -2.99 8.54 -1.38
C GLY A 87 -1.64 9.18 -1.60
N GLU A 88 -0.97 9.43 -0.50
CA GLU A 88 0.38 9.97 -0.49
C GLU A 88 1.34 8.96 0.13
N ALA A 89 2.47 8.76 -0.52
CA ALA A 89 3.50 7.85 -0.05
C ALA A 89 4.66 8.61 0.60
N THR A 90 5.19 8.02 1.66
CA THR A 90 6.37 8.52 2.36
C THR A 90 7.39 7.39 2.43
N VAL A 91 8.64 7.69 2.12
CA VAL A 91 9.73 6.73 2.31
C VAL A 91 10.27 6.87 3.71
N VAL A 92 10.24 5.78 4.47
CA VAL A 92 10.71 5.75 5.87
C VAL A 92 12.05 5.03 5.91
N ARG A 93 13.13 5.78 6.17
CA ARG A 93 14.49 5.26 6.12
C ARG A 93 15.11 4.94 7.48
N ASP A 94 14.76 5.71 8.50
CA ASP A 94 15.43 5.64 9.80
C ASP A 94 14.53 5.07 10.91
N ASP A 95 13.88 3.93 10.63
CA ASP A 95 13.03 3.27 11.61
C ASP A 95 13.30 1.76 11.63
N PRO A 96 14.44 1.34 12.16
CA PRO A 96 14.81 -0.08 12.18
C PRO A 96 13.85 -0.94 13.00
N GLU A 97 13.27 -0.40 14.06
CA GLU A 97 12.31 -1.14 14.90
C GLU A 97 11.06 -1.48 14.10
N ARG A 98 10.54 -0.51 13.35
CA ARG A 98 9.34 -0.72 12.53
C ARG A 98 9.61 -1.72 11.41
N LYS A 99 10.79 -1.66 10.80
CA LYS A 99 11.17 -2.65 9.79
C LYS A 99 11.15 -4.06 10.35
N ARG A 100 11.68 -4.26 11.55
CA ARG A 100 11.69 -5.58 12.20
C ARG A 100 10.29 -6.03 12.57
N GLU A 101 9.46 -5.14 13.10
CA GLU A 101 8.07 -5.45 13.47
C GLU A 101 7.25 -5.89 12.27
N MET A 102 7.46 -5.26 11.13
CA MET A 102 6.69 -5.54 9.91
C MET A 102 7.31 -6.61 9.03
N TRP A 103 8.51 -7.05 9.35
CA TRP A 103 9.23 -8.03 8.54
C TRP A 103 8.51 -9.38 8.53
N GLN A 104 8.37 -9.96 7.34
CA GLN A 104 7.86 -11.31 7.13
C GLN A 104 8.94 -12.14 6.46
N LYS A 105 9.06 -13.39 6.85
CA LYS A 105 10.10 -14.28 6.36
C LYS A 105 10.10 -14.40 4.83
N ASP A 106 8.92 -14.35 4.21
CA ASP A 106 8.80 -14.43 2.75
C ASP A 106 9.51 -13.29 2.04
N LEU A 107 9.75 -12.18 2.72
CA LEU A 107 10.45 -11.02 2.16
C LEU A 107 11.92 -11.32 1.86
N GLU A 108 12.50 -12.34 2.48
CA GLU A 108 13.88 -12.75 2.21
C GLU A 108 14.10 -13.14 0.75
N ARG A 109 13.05 -13.49 0.03
CA ARG A 109 13.09 -13.80 -1.41
C ARG A 109 13.55 -12.60 -2.23
N TRP A 110 13.21 -11.38 -1.78
CA TRP A 110 13.55 -10.14 -2.47
C TRP A 110 14.61 -9.31 -1.74
N PHE A 111 14.76 -9.54 -0.43
CA PHE A 111 15.66 -8.79 0.43
C PHE A 111 16.51 -9.78 1.25
N ALA A 112 17.54 -10.29 0.62
CA ALA A 112 18.34 -11.41 1.14
C ALA A 112 19.03 -11.10 2.48
N ASN A 113 19.33 -9.83 2.75
CA ASN A 113 20.06 -9.42 3.96
C ASN A 113 19.14 -9.08 5.14
N GLY A 114 17.83 -9.26 4.98
CA GLY A 114 16.87 -9.10 6.07
C GLY A 114 16.53 -7.66 6.41
N PRO A 115 15.78 -7.46 7.53
CA PRO A 115 15.27 -6.14 7.88
C PRO A 115 16.31 -5.16 8.39
N ASP A 116 17.49 -5.63 8.75
CA ASP A 116 18.56 -4.77 9.25
C ASP A 116 19.44 -4.18 8.13
N ASP A 117 19.15 -4.54 6.88
CA ASP A 117 19.87 -3.98 5.72
C ASP A 117 19.47 -2.52 5.55
N PRO A 118 20.44 -1.57 5.61
CA PRO A 118 20.14 -0.15 5.46
C PRO A 118 19.62 0.22 4.06
N GLU A 119 19.86 -0.63 3.06
CA GLU A 119 19.33 -0.43 1.70
C GLU A 119 17.85 -0.81 1.57
N VAL A 120 17.29 -1.45 2.59
CA VAL A 120 15.87 -1.79 2.63
C VAL A 120 15.12 -0.70 3.39
N VAL A 121 14.13 -0.11 2.73
CA VAL A 121 13.32 0.97 3.31
C VAL A 121 11.85 0.56 3.33
N LEU A 122 11.06 1.31 4.11
CA LEU A 122 9.62 1.17 4.10
C LEU A 122 9.01 2.29 3.26
N ILE A 123 7.92 1.94 2.57
CA ILE A 123 7.04 2.91 1.93
C ILE A 123 5.73 2.88 2.70
N LYS A 124 5.33 4.02 3.24
CA LYS A 124 4.04 4.19 3.91
C LYS A 124 3.12 4.92 2.96
N VAL A 125 1.97 4.34 2.64
CA VAL A 125 0.96 4.99 1.81
C VAL A 125 -0.23 5.34 2.68
N SER A 126 -0.48 6.64 2.84
CA SER A 126 -1.63 7.14 3.62
C SER A 126 -2.76 7.44 2.65
N ALA A 127 -3.87 6.75 2.82
CA ALA A 127 -5.03 6.88 1.94
C ALA A 127 -5.70 8.24 2.11
N ARG A 128 -6.13 8.82 0.99
CA ARG A 128 -6.94 10.05 0.95
C ARG A 128 -8.34 9.77 0.45
N HIS A 129 -8.46 8.86 -0.49
CA HIS A 129 -9.74 8.46 -1.06
C HIS A 129 -9.70 6.98 -1.41
N ILE A 130 -10.78 6.27 -1.11
CA ILE A 130 -10.92 4.84 -1.42
C ILE A 130 -12.21 4.61 -2.17
N ASP A 131 -12.09 3.88 -3.29
CA ASP A 131 -13.22 3.30 -4.00
C ASP A 131 -13.11 1.79 -3.92
N ALA A 132 -14.17 1.11 -3.57
CA ALA A 132 -14.18 -0.34 -3.47
C ALA A 132 -15.47 -0.93 -3.99
N TRP A 133 -15.35 -2.06 -4.66
CA TRP A 133 -16.46 -2.84 -5.17
C TRP A 133 -16.29 -4.28 -4.68
N ALA A 134 -17.28 -4.78 -3.96
CA ALA A 134 -17.23 -6.14 -3.40
C ALA A 134 -18.60 -6.79 -3.58
N GLY A 135 -18.74 -7.62 -4.62
CA GLY A 135 -20.02 -8.19 -4.99
C GLY A 135 -21.00 -7.08 -5.39
N GLU A 136 -22.08 -6.94 -4.64
CA GLU A 136 -23.08 -5.90 -4.87
C GLU A 136 -22.82 -4.63 -4.07
N ASP A 137 -21.86 -4.68 -3.14
CA ASP A 137 -21.51 -3.53 -2.29
C ASP A 137 -20.56 -2.60 -3.02
N GLU A 138 -20.77 -1.30 -2.82
CA GLU A 138 -19.92 -0.28 -3.38
C GLU A 138 -19.61 0.77 -2.31
N TYR A 139 -18.34 1.13 -2.19
CA TYR A 139 -17.88 2.13 -1.23
C TYR A 139 -17.09 3.20 -1.97
N SER A 140 -17.36 4.47 -1.64
CA SER A 140 -16.57 5.59 -2.17
C SER A 140 -16.52 6.65 -1.07
N PHE A 141 -15.34 6.91 -0.55
CA PHE A 141 -15.22 7.82 0.60
C PHE A 141 -13.82 8.40 0.75
N ASP A 142 -13.77 9.58 1.37
CA ASP A 142 -12.51 10.22 1.71
C ASP A 142 -12.02 9.70 3.07
N VAL A 143 -10.69 9.60 3.22
CA VAL A 143 -10.03 9.17 4.45
C VAL A 143 -9.24 10.33 5.02
N GLY A 144 -9.47 10.63 6.27
CA GLY A 144 -8.77 11.65 6.99
C GLY A 144 -9.15 13.04 6.68
#